data_2ed14f1df17c62f53b1ed1abbcc1999a
#
_entry.id   2ed14f1df17c62f53b1ed1abbcc1999a
#
_cell.length_a   1.000
_cell.length_b   1.000
_cell.length_c   1.000
_cell.angle_alpha   90.00
_cell.angle_beta   90.00
_cell.angle_gamma   90.00
#
_symmetry.space_group_name_H-M   'P 1'
#
loop_
_entity.id
_entity.type
_entity.pdbx_description
1 polymer ?
#
loop_
_entity_poly.entity_id
_entity_poly.type
_entity_poly.pdbx_seq_one_letter_code
_entity_poly.pdbx_strand_id
1 'polypeptide(L)'
;MMGGFAAPSLAAILCIVATAVHAAGGPLTICLDENLPPLSAHRGGKPDSGFDVALAHAIADRLGRPLKIQWFESKLDEDSSPALEANALLSDGRCTLVGGYVLTPDALTVPGVKTAKLPDFEGATRDDRRRRVPLGVLAASQPYVYSPLTVVLGSKAGDRRIAGVGDLAGLRIAIESGTVADAILMTFDNGRLIDDITHLVPGRSNLLGEIDRGEFDATLLDLRRFDAYRAAHPDTALVASGYYHPVGANRGYVTLVTEPALLDDIDKALAELQTAGIIAQLGQAAGLTYLAPHEAAARDDVWSKVLNR
;
A
#
# COMPACT_ATOMS: atom_id res chain seq x y z
N MET A 1 75.73 37.36 30.14
CA MET A 1 74.57 37.01 30.93
C MET A 1 73.37 37.17 30.01
N MET A 2 72.88 36.07 29.39
CA MET A 2 71.77 36.09 28.50
C MET A 2 70.71 35.15 29.09
N GLY A 3 69.59 35.72 29.54
CA GLY A 3 68.45 34.98 30.10
C GLY A 3 67.50 34.58 28.99
N GLY A 4 67.26 33.26 28.85
CA GLY A 4 66.32 32.73 27.95
C GLY A 4 64.90 32.67 28.56
N PHE A 5 63.94 33.29 27.91
CA PHE A 5 62.51 33.17 28.25
C PHE A 5 61.91 31.93 27.52
N ALA A 6 61.48 30.99 28.31
CA ALA A 6 60.66 29.84 27.80
C ALA A 6 59.20 30.25 27.79
N ALA A 7 58.56 30.15 26.65
CA ALA A 7 57.07 30.31 26.48
C ALA A 7 56.36 29.00 26.78
N PRO A 8 55.23 29.01 27.51
CA PRO A 8 54.42 27.81 27.70
C PRO A 8 53.49 27.56 26.51
N SER A 9 53.57 26.37 25.93
CA SER A 9 52.65 25.88 24.91
C SER A 9 51.32 25.51 25.56
N LEU A 10 50.25 26.24 25.23
CA LEU A 10 48.86 25.85 25.57
C LEU A 10 48.39 24.75 24.59
N ALA A 11 48.29 23.53 25.05
CA ALA A 11 47.60 22.45 24.33
C ALA A 11 46.09 22.59 24.56
N ALA A 12 45.37 23.00 23.52
CA ALA A 12 43.90 23.01 23.53
C ALA A 12 43.37 21.57 23.34
N ILE A 13 42.81 21.00 24.40
CA ILE A 13 42.10 19.71 24.35
C ILE A 13 40.72 19.97 23.76
N LEU A 14 40.50 19.53 22.51
CA LEU A 14 39.21 19.56 21.84
C LEU A 14 38.39 18.37 22.36
N CYS A 15 37.50 18.58 23.34
CA CYS A 15 36.52 17.58 23.76
C CYS A 15 35.44 17.46 22.68
N ILE A 16 35.53 16.42 21.86
CA ILE A 16 34.42 16.00 20.97
C ILE A 16 33.38 15.39 21.88
N VAL A 17 32.32 16.12 22.19
CA VAL A 17 31.13 15.60 22.83
C VAL A 17 30.36 14.83 21.74
N ALA A 18 30.54 13.52 21.69
CA ALA A 18 29.70 12.63 20.94
C ALA A 18 28.33 12.65 21.62
N THR A 19 27.36 13.39 21.09
CA THR A 19 25.96 13.27 21.46
C THR A 19 25.48 11.90 21.01
N ALA A 20 25.44 10.94 21.91
CA ALA A 20 24.73 9.70 21.70
C ALA A 20 23.24 10.07 21.52
N VAL A 21 22.76 10.03 20.28
CA VAL A 21 21.33 10.05 20.00
C VAL A 21 20.77 8.78 20.63
N HIS A 22 20.19 8.91 21.81
CA HIS A 22 19.45 7.82 22.43
C HIS A 22 18.21 7.60 21.55
N ALA A 23 18.16 6.47 20.84
CA ALA A 23 16.94 5.99 20.22
C ALA A 23 15.89 5.82 21.33
N ALA A 24 15.01 6.80 21.48
CA ALA A 24 13.93 6.76 22.45
C ALA A 24 12.87 5.79 21.94
N GLY A 25 12.98 4.50 22.33
CA GLY A 25 12.00 3.48 22.03
C GLY A 25 12.62 2.18 21.52
N GLY A 26 11.91 1.07 21.71
CA GLY A 26 12.26 -0.24 21.15
C GLY A 26 12.19 -0.25 19.61
N PRO A 27 12.46 -1.39 18.95
CA PRO A 27 12.40 -1.53 17.51
C PRO A 27 11.02 -1.07 16.97
N LEU A 28 11.02 -0.40 15.83
CA LEU A 28 9.80 -0.13 15.05
C LEU A 28 9.44 -1.43 14.34
N THR A 29 8.36 -2.09 14.76
CA THR A 29 7.91 -3.33 14.12
C THR A 29 6.75 -3.02 13.19
N ILE A 30 6.93 -3.25 11.88
CA ILE A 30 5.94 -2.99 10.85
C ILE A 30 5.52 -4.32 10.21
N CYS A 31 4.21 -4.61 10.18
CA CYS A 31 3.65 -5.70 9.41
C CYS A 31 3.49 -5.28 7.95
N LEU A 32 4.01 -6.10 7.03
CA LEU A 32 3.85 -5.94 5.58
C LEU A 32 3.35 -7.26 4.97
N ASP A 33 2.47 -7.15 3.98
CA ASP A 33 2.03 -8.30 3.20
C ASP A 33 3.20 -8.81 2.34
N GLU A 34 3.46 -10.12 2.38
CA GLU A 34 4.57 -10.72 1.63
C GLU A 34 4.33 -10.78 0.12
N ASN A 35 3.07 -10.56 -0.32
CA ASN A 35 2.66 -10.69 -1.71
C ASN A 35 1.77 -9.53 -2.20
N LEU A 36 2.23 -8.31 -2.02
CA LEU A 36 1.51 -7.09 -2.45
C LEU A 36 2.38 -6.21 -3.39
N PRO A 37 2.99 -6.76 -4.47
CA PRO A 37 3.83 -5.97 -5.35
C PRO A 37 3.02 -4.85 -6.06
N PRO A 38 3.65 -3.71 -6.38
CA PRO A 38 5.02 -3.30 -6.10
C PRO A 38 5.19 -2.67 -4.70
N LEU A 39 4.18 -2.76 -3.81
CA LEU A 39 4.23 -2.18 -2.46
C LEU A 39 5.16 -2.98 -1.55
N SER A 40 4.95 -4.29 -1.45
CA SER A 40 5.78 -5.17 -0.64
C SER A 40 5.86 -6.58 -1.24
N ALA A 41 7.03 -7.19 -1.16
CA ALA A 41 7.27 -8.55 -1.59
C ALA A 41 8.38 -9.19 -0.75
N HIS A 42 8.07 -10.37 -0.22
CA HIS A 42 8.98 -11.24 0.52
C HIS A 42 8.84 -12.66 -0.01
N ARG A 43 9.75 -13.12 -0.83
CA ARG A 43 9.66 -14.45 -1.44
C ARG A 43 10.98 -15.17 -1.37
N GLY A 44 10.94 -16.38 -0.84
CA GLY A 44 11.97 -17.38 -0.65
C GLY A 44 13.30 -17.11 -1.35
N GLY A 45 14.29 -16.61 -0.58
CA GLY A 45 15.66 -16.42 -1.05
C GLY A 45 15.93 -15.16 -1.90
N LYS A 46 14.94 -14.31 -2.15
CA LYS A 46 15.14 -12.98 -2.75
C LYS A 46 15.16 -11.91 -1.67
N PRO A 47 15.92 -10.81 -1.85
CA PRO A 47 15.86 -9.67 -0.95
C PRO A 47 14.44 -9.10 -0.88
N ASP A 48 14.05 -8.63 0.30
CA ASP A 48 12.83 -7.88 0.53
C ASP A 48 12.77 -6.68 -0.40
N SER A 49 11.62 -6.43 -1.00
CA SER A 49 11.50 -5.38 -1.99
C SER A 49 10.12 -4.75 -1.99
N GLY A 50 10.06 -3.54 -2.56
CA GLY A 50 8.83 -2.82 -2.77
C GLY A 50 8.83 -1.45 -2.09
N PHE A 51 7.83 -0.66 -2.45
CA PHE A 51 7.68 0.71 -1.99
C PHE A 51 7.53 0.82 -0.47
N ASP A 52 6.65 0.01 0.13
CA ASP A 52 6.38 0.05 1.57
C ASP A 52 7.59 -0.43 2.39
N VAL A 53 8.40 -1.36 1.83
CA VAL A 53 9.67 -1.78 2.44
C VAL A 53 10.64 -0.61 2.49
N ALA A 54 10.83 0.08 1.37
CA ALA A 54 11.74 1.23 1.29
C ALA A 54 11.25 2.39 2.17
N LEU A 55 9.93 2.63 2.19
CA LEU A 55 9.32 3.67 3.04
C LEU A 55 9.47 3.34 4.53
N ALA A 56 9.31 2.06 4.92
CA ALA A 56 9.50 1.62 6.30
C ALA A 56 10.94 1.88 6.78
N HIS A 57 11.95 1.62 5.94
CA HIS A 57 13.34 1.96 6.23
C HIS A 57 13.52 3.48 6.38
N ALA A 58 13.01 4.28 5.45
CA ALA A 58 13.14 5.73 5.51
C ALA A 58 12.49 6.34 6.76
N ILE A 59 11.36 5.80 7.21
CA ILE A 59 10.70 6.22 8.46
C ILE A 59 11.53 5.80 9.68
N ALA A 60 11.98 4.55 9.73
CA ALA A 60 12.78 4.05 10.84
C ALA A 60 14.08 4.88 11.02
N ASP A 61 14.74 5.23 9.92
CA ASP A 61 15.91 6.08 9.90
C ASP A 61 15.60 7.50 10.44
N ARG A 62 14.46 8.08 10.04
CA ARG A 62 14.00 9.39 10.55
C ARG A 62 13.71 9.38 12.04
N LEU A 63 13.17 8.28 12.54
CA LEU A 63 12.86 8.11 13.96
C LEU A 63 14.09 7.66 14.79
N GLY A 64 15.21 7.32 14.15
CA GLY A 64 16.38 6.77 14.80
C GLY A 64 16.11 5.44 15.50
N ARG A 65 15.17 4.63 14.99
CA ARG A 65 14.75 3.35 15.57
C ARG A 65 15.16 2.18 14.70
N PRO A 66 15.63 1.05 15.28
CA PRO A 66 15.84 -0.16 14.50
C PRO A 66 14.51 -0.62 13.87
N LEU A 67 14.53 -0.97 12.58
CA LEU A 67 13.37 -1.53 11.89
C LEU A 67 13.32 -3.05 12.06
N LYS A 68 12.14 -3.58 12.32
CA LYS A 68 11.81 -4.98 12.17
C LYS A 68 10.57 -5.09 11.28
N ILE A 69 10.67 -5.81 10.17
CA ILE A 69 9.51 -6.16 9.35
C ILE A 69 8.98 -7.50 9.83
N GLN A 70 7.68 -7.56 10.07
CA GLN A 70 6.94 -8.79 10.31
C GLN A 70 6.11 -9.09 9.08
N TRP A 71 6.49 -10.15 8.37
CA TRP A 71 5.79 -10.57 7.16
C TRP A 71 4.53 -11.35 7.49
N PHE A 72 3.46 -11.12 6.71
CA PHE A 72 2.23 -11.89 6.76
C PHE A 72 1.68 -12.14 5.35
N GLU A 73 0.90 -13.20 5.18
CA GLU A 73 0.18 -13.51 3.96
C GLU A 73 -1.30 -13.18 4.16
N SER A 74 -1.81 -12.23 3.40
CA SER A 74 -3.25 -11.93 3.40
C SER A 74 -4.03 -13.05 2.71
N LYS A 75 -5.03 -13.60 3.40
CA LYS A 75 -5.91 -14.64 2.88
C LYS A 75 -7.30 -14.07 2.71
N LEU A 76 -7.73 -14.00 1.46
CA LEU A 76 -9.12 -13.65 1.12
C LEU A 76 -9.98 -14.90 1.29
N ASP A 77 -10.40 -15.21 2.51
CA ASP A 77 -11.39 -16.25 2.80
C ASP A 77 -12.68 -15.64 3.36
N GLU A 78 -13.73 -16.46 3.49
CA GLU A 78 -15.07 -15.99 3.93
C GLU A 78 -15.05 -15.36 5.32
N ASP A 79 -14.11 -15.75 6.18
CA ASP A 79 -13.98 -15.31 7.57
C ASP A 79 -12.94 -14.20 7.76
N SER A 80 -12.31 -13.70 6.69
CA SER A 80 -11.19 -12.77 6.73
C SER A 80 -11.39 -11.58 5.81
N SER A 81 -10.73 -10.49 6.16
CA SER A 81 -10.59 -9.31 5.31
C SER A 81 -9.30 -8.60 5.68
N PRO A 82 -8.71 -7.78 4.79
CA PRO A 82 -7.51 -7.00 5.13
C PRO A 82 -7.68 -6.20 6.43
N ALA A 83 -8.89 -5.68 6.69
CA ALA A 83 -9.20 -4.95 7.91
C ALA A 83 -9.12 -5.81 9.17
N LEU A 84 -9.67 -7.02 9.12
CA LEU A 84 -9.65 -7.96 10.24
C LEU A 84 -8.25 -8.50 10.51
N GLU A 85 -7.51 -8.81 9.45
CA GLU A 85 -6.13 -9.33 9.52
C GLU A 85 -5.18 -8.30 10.13
N ALA A 86 -5.19 -7.06 9.62
CA ALA A 86 -4.39 -5.98 10.16
C ALA A 86 -4.70 -5.71 11.64
N ASN A 87 -5.99 -5.63 11.99
CA ASN A 87 -6.41 -5.42 13.38
C ASN A 87 -5.98 -6.57 14.29
N ALA A 88 -6.12 -7.83 13.84
CA ALA A 88 -5.69 -8.98 14.61
C ALA A 88 -4.18 -9.00 14.87
N LEU A 89 -3.35 -8.66 13.85
CA LEU A 89 -1.89 -8.56 13.99
C LEU A 89 -1.50 -7.49 15.02
N LEU A 90 -2.10 -6.30 14.94
CA LEU A 90 -1.87 -5.19 15.86
C LEU A 90 -2.34 -5.53 17.26
N SER A 91 -3.55 -6.07 17.41
CA SER A 91 -4.15 -6.42 18.70
C SER A 91 -3.44 -7.56 19.41
N ASP A 92 -2.78 -8.45 18.63
CA ASP A 92 -1.95 -9.53 19.17
C ASP A 92 -0.49 -9.09 19.44
N GLY A 93 -0.14 -7.84 19.13
CA GLY A 93 1.20 -7.30 19.35
C GLY A 93 2.27 -7.87 18.42
N ARG A 94 1.89 -8.39 17.24
CA ARG A 94 2.87 -8.90 16.24
C ARG A 94 3.66 -7.76 15.60
N CYS A 95 3.02 -6.62 15.46
CA CYS A 95 3.63 -5.37 15.03
C CYS A 95 2.95 -4.18 15.71
N THR A 96 3.55 -3.00 15.57
CA THR A 96 2.99 -1.74 16.05
C THR A 96 2.34 -0.93 14.91
N LEU A 97 2.65 -1.27 13.66
CA LEU A 97 2.10 -0.65 12.45
C LEU A 97 1.82 -1.72 11.40
N VAL A 98 0.79 -1.51 10.57
CA VAL A 98 0.58 -2.25 9.31
C VAL A 98 0.68 -1.26 8.16
N GLY A 99 1.55 -1.53 7.19
CA GLY A 99 1.75 -0.69 6.00
C GLY A 99 0.91 -1.13 4.80
N GLY A 100 0.85 -0.29 3.76
CA GLY A 100 0.09 -0.58 2.54
C GLY A 100 -1.44 -0.58 2.73
N TYR A 101 -1.92 -0.11 3.86
CA TYR A 101 -3.31 -0.24 4.27
C TYR A 101 -4.22 0.76 3.54
N VAL A 102 -5.38 0.30 3.10
CA VAL A 102 -6.39 1.12 2.44
C VAL A 102 -7.13 1.96 3.48
N LEU A 103 -7.02 3.29 3.38
CA LEU A 103 -7.58 4.24 4.32
C LEU A 103 -9.01 4.64 3.92
N THR A 104 -9.96 3.73 4.10
CA THR A 104 -11.39 4.04 3.97
C THR A 104 -12.09 3.86 5.33
N PRO A 105 -13.19 4.56 5.59
CA PRO A 105 -13.94 4.40 6.84
C PRO A 105 -14.28 2.94 7.15
N ASP A 106 -14.73 2.20 6.14
CA ASP A 106 -15.13 0.79 6.29
C ASP A 106 -13.92 -0.13 6.56
N ALA A 107 -12.73 0.24 6.05
CA ALA A 107 -11.51 -0.51 6.32
C ALA A 107 -10.96 -0.25 7.74
N LEU A 108 -11.26 0.89 8.34
CA LEU A 108 -10.84 1.22 9.71
C LEU A 108 -11.80 0.70 10.78
N THR A 109 -13.02 0.37 10.39
CA THR A 109 -14.06 -0.11 11.32
C THR A 109 -14.77 -1.31 10.73
N VAL A 110 -14.79 -2.44 11.46
CA VAL A 110 -15.58 -3.62 11.09
C VAL A 110 -16.71 -3.75 12.10
N PRO A 111 -17.89 -3.17 11.81
CA PRO A 111 -18.99 -3.14 12.76
C PRO A 111 -19.42 -4.53 13.19
N GLY A 112 -19.61 -4.75 14.50
CA GLY A 112 -20.13 -5.99 15.06
C GLY A 112 -19.13 -7.14 15.20
N VAL A 113 -17.93 -7.05 14.64
CA VAL A 113 -16.88 -8.08 14.76
C VAL A 113 -16.00 -7.75 15.95
N LYS A 114 -15.96 -8.65 16.95
CA LYS A 114 -15.18 -8.46 18.18
C LYS A 114 -13.88 -9.27 18.23
N THR A 115 -13.78 -10.31 17.41
CA THR A 115 -12.60 -11.18 17.36
C THR A 115 -12.31 -11.60 15.93
N ALA A 116 -11.05 -11.75 15.56
CA ALA A 116 -10.65 -12.31 14.26
C ALA A 116 -9.54 -13.36 14.44
N LYS A 117 -9.36 -14.19 13.41
CA LYS A 117 -8.19 -15.06 13.30
C LYS A 117 -6.98 -14.23 12.88
N LEU A 118 -5.80 -14.64 13.31
CA LEU A 118 -4.56 -14.12 12.74
C LEU A 118 -4.41 -14.64 11.30
N PRO A 119 -3.91 -13.79 10.36
CA PRO A 119 -3.44 -14.29 9.08
C PRO A 119 -2.24 -15.22 9.29
N ASP A 120 -1.78 -15.88 8.23
CA ASP A 120 -0.49 -16.57 8.29
C ASP A 120 0.63 -15.50 8.35
N PHE A 121 1.60 -15.69 9.21
CA PHE A 121 2.71 -14.74 9.38
C PHE A 121 4.01 -15.49 9.63
N GLU A 122 5.13 -14.87 9.31
CA GLU A 122 6.45 -15.45 9.51
C GLU A 122 6.67 -15.82 10.97
N GLY A 123 6.97 -17.10 11.21
CA GLY A 123 7.13 -17.66 12.54
C GLY A 123 5.82 -18.10 13.21
N ALA A 124 4.68 -18.08 12.50
CA ALA A 124 3.38 -18.52 13.04
C ALA A 124 3.39 -20.00 13.40
N THR A 125 2.98 -20.31 14.62
CA THR A 125 2.78 -21.68 15.12
C THR A 125 1.41 -22.21 14.69
N ARG A 126 1.20 -23.52 14.88
CA ARG A 126 -0.11 -24.16 14.68
C ARG A 126 -1.20 -23.56 15.59
N ASP A 127 -0.83 -23.15 16.80
CA ASP A 127 -1.77 -22.58 17.76
C ASP A 127 -2.13 -21.14 17.40
N ASP A 128 -1.18 -20.34 16.87
CA ASP A 128 -1.46 -19.00 16.35
C ASP A 128 -2.54 -19.04 15.27
N ARG A 129 -2.46 -19.98 14.32
CA ARG A 129 -3.41 -20.14 13.20
C ARG A 129 -4.83 -20.51 13.65
N ARG A 130 -5.02 -21.00 14.86
CA ARG A 130 -6.31 -21.43 15.42
C ARG A 130 -6.91 -20.39 16.35
N ARG A 131 -6.08 -19.51 16.86
CA ARG A 131 -6.47 -18.55 17.87
C ARG A 131 -7.28 -17.40 17.26
N ARG A 132 -8.31 -16.98 18.00
CA ARG A 132 -9.02 -15.73 17.71
C ARG A 132 -8.56 -14.66 18.69
N VAL A 133 -8.29 -13.48 18.15
CA VAL A 133 -7.76 -12.33 18.88
C VAL A 133 -8.90 -11.33 19.10
N PRO A 134 -9.12 -10.81 20.32
CA PRO A 134 -9.98 -9.66 20.54
C PRO A 134 -9.45 -8.44 19.79
N LEU A 135 -10.33 -7.79 19.02
CA LEU A 135 -9.94 -6.67 18.17
C LEU A 135 -9.94 -5.35 18.94
N GLY A 136 -8.93 -4.55 18.72
CA GLY A 136 -8.84 -3.16 19.15
C GLY A 136 -9.54 -2.20 18.18
N VAL A 137 -9.34 -0.91 18.42
CA VAL A 137 -9.79 0.16 17.52
C VAL A 137 -8.59 0.68 16.75
N LEU A 138 -8.73 0.74 15.42
CA LEU A 138 -7.67 1.23 14.53
C LEU A 138 -7.64 2.76 14.46
N ALA A 139 -6.42 3.29 14.33
CA ALA A 139 -6.14 4.67 13.96
C ALA A 139 -5.24 4.68 12.72
N ALA A 140 -5.50 5.62 11.82
CA ALA A 140 -4.78 5.75 10.56
C ALA A 140 -3.77 6.89 10.60
N SER A 141 -2.61 6.70 9.96
CA SER A 141 -1.66 7.77 9.66
C SER A 141 -2.20 8.70 8.57
N GLN A 142 -1.47 9.80 8.33
CA GLN A 142 -1.59 10.51 7.07
C GLN A 142 -1.31 9.55 5.90
N PRO A 143 -2.05 9.70 4.78
CA PRO A 143 -1.82 8.88 3.62
C PRO A 143 -0.49 9.23 2.95
N TYR A 144 0.15 8.25 2.31
CA TYR A 144 1.42 8.46 1.61
C TYR A 144 1.36 8.17 0.11
N VAL A 145 0.32 7.49 -0.37
CA VAL A 145 0.10 7.23 -1.80
C VAL A 145 -1.39 7.06 -2.10
N TYR A 146 -1.80 7.47 -3.30
CA TYR A 146 -3.13 7.23 -3.83
C TYR A 146 -3.12 6.07 -4.83
N SER A 147 -4.06 5.13 -4.69
CA SER A 147 -4.28 3.99 -5.58
C SER A 147 -5.63 4.12 -6.29
N PRO A 148 -5.67 4.64 -7.53
CA PRO A 148 -6.89 4.70 -8.33
C PRO A 148 -7.16 3.39 -9.07
N LEU A 149 -8.39 3.23 -9.54
CA LEU A 149 -8.68 2.35 -10.64
C LEU A 149 -8.30 3.05 -11.96
N THR A 150 -7.75 2.29 -12.88
CA THR A 150 -7.39 2.76 -14.24
C THR A 150 -7.86 1.77 -15.30
N VAL A 151 -8.10 2.29 -16.50
CA VAL A 151 -8.33 1.42 -17.66
C VAL A 151 -6.99 0.98 -18.21
N VAL A 152 -6.80 -0.32 -18.37
CA VAL A 152 -5.67 -0.92 -19.08
C VAL A 152 -6.17 -1.47 -20.42
N LEU A 153 -5.44 -1.12 -21.48
CA LEU A 153 -5.74 -1.48 -22.87
C LEU A 153 -4.72 -2.50 -23.37
N GLY A 154 -5.21 -3.48 -24.12
CA GLY A 154 -4.39 -4.38 -24.93
C GLY A 154 -3.90 -3.72 -26.22
N SER A 155 -2.95 -4.35 -26.90
CA SER A 155 -2.29 -3.81 -28.11
C SER A 155 -3.26 -3.36 -29.21
N LYS A 156 -4.39 -4.04 -29.38
CA LYS A 156 -5.41 -3.71 -30.40
C LYS A 156 -6.20 -2.44 -30.09
N ALA A 157 -6.27 -2.05 -28.83
CA ALA A 157 -7.00 -0.88 -28.35
C ALA A 157 -6.08 0.20 -27.75
N GLY A 158 -4.75 0.02 -27.82
CA GLY A 158 -3.76 0.87 -27.16
C GLY A 158 -3.79 2.34 -27.56
N ASP A 159 -4.23 2.64 -28.78
CA ASP A 159 -4.33 4.02 -29.30
C ASP A 159 -5.69 4.67 -28.93
N ARG A 160 -6.60 3.94 -28.31
CA ARG A 160 -7.92 4.48 -27.95
C ARG A 160 -7.80 5.47 -26.81
N ARG A 161 -8.31 6.66 -27.02
CA ARG A 161 -8.40 7.68 -25.97
C ARG A 161 -9.53 7.32 -25.01
N ILE A 162 -9.21 7.22 -23.73
CA ILE A 162 -10.15 6.97 -22.63
C ILE A 162 -10.25 8.23 -21.78
N ALA A 163 -11.41 8.84 -21.75
CA ALA A 163 -11.75 9.97 -20.87
C ALA A 163 -12.71 9.55 -19.75
N GLY A 164 -13.34 8.38 -19.89
CA GLY A 164 -14.24 7.79 -18.91
C GLY A 164 -14.55 6.34 -19.23
N VAL A 165 -15.22 5.63 -18.30
CA VAL A 165 -15.58 4.21 -18.49
C VAL A 165 -16.51 4.00 -19.68
N GLY A 166 -17.29 5.01 -20.08
CA GLY A 166 -18.16 4.95 -21.26
C GLY A 166 -17.42 4.75 -22.58
N ASP A 167 -16.14 5.13 -22.63
CA ASP A 167 -15.29 4.93 -23.81
C ASP A 167 -14.89 3.47 -24.01
N LEU A 168 -15.23 2.59 -23.08
CA LEU A 168 -15.03 1.14 -23.21
C LEU A 168 -16.09 0.45 -24.06
N ALA A 169 -17.19 1.11 -24.38
CA ALA A 169 -18.28 0.54 -25.17
C ALA A 169 -17.77 -0.01 -26.52
N GLY A 170 -18.17 -1.25 -26.84
CA GLY A 170 -17.77 -1.96 -28.05
C GLY A 170 -16.35 -2.57 -28.00
N LEU A 171 -15.64 -2.50 -26.86
CA LEU A 171 -14.44 -3.30 -26.60
C LEU A 171 -14.82 -4.59 -25.88
N ARG A 172 -14.06 -5.66 -26.11
CA ARG A 172 -14.17 -6.89 -25.32
C ARG A 172 -13.52 -6.64 -23.95
N ILE A 173 -14.36 -6.44 -22.94
CA ILE A 173 -13.90 -6.08 -21.59
C ILE A 173 -13.80 -7.35 -20.75
N ALA A 174 -12.64 -7.60 -20.13
CA ALA A 174 -12.51 -8.60 -19.09
C ALA A 174 -12.52 -7.94 -17.71
N ILE A 175 -13.20 -8.54 -16.74
CA ILE A 175 -13.24 -8.05 -15.36
C ILE A 175 -13.29 -9.22 -14.38
N GLU A 176 -12.61 -9.10 -13.25
CA GLU A 176 -12.74 -10.06 -12.15
C GLU A 176 -14.05 -9.85 -11.40
N SER A 177 -14.86 -10.91 -11.31
CA SER A 177 -16.17 -10.90 -10.64
C SER A 177 -16.06 -10.44 -9.17
N GLY A 178 -17.04 -9.65 -8.73
CA GLY A 178 -17.17 -9.24 -7.33
C GLY A 178 -16.18 -8.16 -6.88
N THR A 179 -15.45 -7.54 -7.80
CA THR A 179 -14.57 -6.41 -7.49
C THR A 179 -15.33 -5.08 -7.55
N VAL A 180 -14.74 -4.03 -6.96
CA VAL A 180 -15.29 -2.65 -7.11
C VAL A 180 -15.32 -2.23 -8.57
N ALA A 181 -14.31 -2.61 -9.35
CA ALA A 181 -14.27 -2.32 -10.77
C ALA A 181 -15.40 -3.03 -11.55
N ASP A 182 -15.73 -4.26 -11.16
CA ASP A 182 -16.89 -4.99 -11.70
C ASP A 182 -18.20 -4.24 -11.41
N ALA A 183 -18.43 -3.85 -10.15
CA ALA A 183 -19.62 -3.09 -9.78
C ALA A 183 -19.74 -1.76 -10.57
N ILE A 184 -18.63 -1.05 -10.78
CA ILE A 184 -18.60 0.19 -11.57
C ILE A 184 -19.02 -0.08 -13.01
N LEU A 185 -18.43 -1.07 -13.67
CA LEU A 185 -18.72 -1.36 -15.08
C LEU A 185 -20.13 -1.89 -15.29
N MET A 186 -20.60 -2.76 -14.39
CA MET A 186 -21.94 -3.35 -14.45
C MET A 186 -23.06 -2.34 -14.22
N THR A 187 -22.81 -1.28 -13.42
CA THR A 187 -23.82 -0.27 -13.10
C THR A 187 -23.73 0.97 -13.97
N PHE A 188 -22.65 1.11 -14.76
CA PHE A 188 -22.42 2.29 -15.58
C PHE A 188 -23.58 2.53 -16.56
N ASP A 189 -24.16 3.74 -16.52
CA ASP A 189 -25.23 4.20 -17.43
C ASP A 189 -26.35 3.15 -17.61
N ASN A 190 -26.90 2.69 -16.47
CA ASN A 190 -27.94 1.65 -16.41
C ASN A 190 -27.55 0.32 -17.08
N GLY A 191 -26.28 -0.07 -16.99
CA GLY A 191 -25.79 -1.33 -17.52
C GLY A 191 -25.38 -1.31 -18.99
N ARG A 192 -25.09 -0.14 -19.52
CA ARG A 192 -24.71 0.06 -20.94
C ARG A 192 -23.56 -0.80 -21.43
N LEU A 193 -22.67 -1.23 -20.53
CA LEU A 193 -21.48 -2.02 -20.88
C LEU A 193 -21.67 -3.54 -20.68
N ILE A 194 -22.81 -3.99 -20.16
CA ILE A 194 -23.02 -5.40 -19.74
C ILE A 194 -22.72 -6.38 -20.86
N ASP A 195 -23.16 -6.09 -22.09
CA ASP A 195 -22.98 -6.99 -23.24
C ASP A 195 -21.52 -7.07 -23.72
N ASP A 196 -20.67 -6.09 -23.34
CA ASP A 196 -19.26 -6.04 -23.69
C ASP A 196 -18.37 -6.73 -22.64
N ILE A 197 -18.93 -7.13 -21.48
CA ILE A 197 -18.19 -7.63 -20.31
C ILE A 197 -18.14 -9.16 -20.28
N THR A 198 -16.93 -9.67 -20.08
CA THR A 198 -16.71 -11.08 -19.71
C THR A 198 -16.17 -11.14 -18.28
N HIS A 199 -16.86 -11.87 -17.42
CA HIS A 199 -16.45 -12.07 -16.03
C HIS A 199 -15.44 -13.20 -15.89
N LEU A 200 -14.34 -12.90 -15.21
CA LEU A 200 -13.30 -13.86 -14.85
C LEU A 200 -13.37 -14.19 -13.36
N VAL A 201 -12.99 -15.40 -13.01
CA VAL A 201 -12.99 -15.84 -11.61
C VAL A 201 -11.68 -15.38 -10.95
N PRO A 202 -11.75 -14.57 -9.87
CA PRO A 202 -10.55 -14.12 -9.15
C PRO A 202 -9.67 -15.29 -8.71
N GLY A 203 -8.35 -15.14 -8.88
CA GLY A 203 -7.37 -16.15 -8.50
C GLY A 203 -7.30 -17.41 -9.38
N ARG A 204 -8.20 -17.56 -10.37
CA ARG A 204 -8.17 -18.67 -11.33
C ARG A 204 -7.79 -18.24 -12.75
N SER A 205 -7.95 -16.97 -13.07
CA SER A 205 -7.65 -16.37 -14.37
C SER A 205 -6.46 -15.42 -14.25
N ASN A 206 -5.74 -15.28 -15.37
CA ASN A 206 -4.67 -14.30 -15.49
C ASN A 206 -5.18 -13.11 -16.32
N LEU A 207 -6.00 -12.26 -15.70
CA LEU A 207 -6.69 -11.13 -16.35
C LEU A 207 -5.77 -10.33 -17.30
N LEU A 208 -4.64 -9.82 -16.78
CA LEU A 208 -3.74 -9.00 -17.60
C LEU A 208 -3.03 -9.84 -18.68
N GLY A 209 -2.67 -11.09 -18.38
CA GLY A 209 -2.08 -11.99 -19.37
C GLY A 209 -3.04 -12.35 -20.50
N GLU A 210 -4.33 -12.45 -20.24
CA GLU A 210 -5.36 -12.71 -21.27
C GLU A 210 -5.54 -11.51 -22.19
N ILE A 211 -5.50 -10.27 -21.63
CA ILE A 211 -5.52 -9.04 -22.42
C ILE A 211 -4.24 -8.90 -23.24
N ASP A 212 -3.09 -9.20 -22.67
CA ASP A 212 -1.78 -9.12 -23.34
C ASP A 212 -1.69 -10.08 -24.55
N ARG A 213 -2.33 -11.26 -24.43
CA ARG A 213 -2.48 -12.21 -25.56
C ARG A 213 -3.55 -11.78 -26.58
N GLY A 214 -4.30 -10.69 -26.33
CA GLY A 214 -5.34 -10.18 -27.23
C GLY A 214 -6.65 -10.97 -27.21
N GLU A 215 -6.89 -11.74 -26.13
CA GLU A 215 -8.17 -12.41 -25.89
C GLU A 215 -9.26 -11.40 -25.56
N PHE A 216 -8.89 -10.34 -24.84
CA PHE A 216 -9.71 -9.17 -24.52
C PHE A 216 -9.00 -7.89 -24.93
N ASP A 217 -9.73 -6.79 -24.95
CA ASP A 217 -9.22 -5.50 -25.41
C ASP A 217 -8.93 -4.54 -24.26
N ALA A 218 -9.65 -4.66 -23.14
CA ALA A 218 -9.54 -3.74 -22.02
C ALA A 218 -9.99 -4.35 -20.68
N THR A 219 -9.56 -3.70 -19.59
CA THR A 219 -10.08 -3.91 -18.24
C THR A 219 -10.03 -2.62 -17.43
N LEU A 220 -10.80 -2.58 -16.32
CA LEU A 220 -10.68 -1.57 -15.25
C LEU A 220 -10.11 -2.28 -14.01
N LEU A 221 -9.00 -1.79 -13.46
CA LEU A 221 -8.39 -2.40 -12.26
C LEU A 221 -7.55 -1.39 -11.47
N ASP A 222 -7.13 -1.78 -10.26
CA ASP A 222 -6.17 -1.02 -9.44
C ASP A 222 -4.86 -0.83 -10.21
N LEU A 223 -4.43 0.43 -10.39
CA LEU A 223 -3.22 0.82 -11.12
C LEU A 223 -1.98 0.05 -10.63
N ARG A 224 -1.89 -0.22 -9.35
CA ARG A 224 -0.81 -0.99 -8.73
C ARG A 224 -0.69 -2.40 -9.34
N ARG A 225 -1.83 -3.06 -9.65
CA ARG A 225 -1.81 -4.40 -10.28
C ARG A 225 -1.20 -4.35 -11.68
N PHE A 226 -1.48 -3.28 -12.42
CA PHE A 226 -0.84 -3.05 -13.72
C PHE A 226 0.67 -2.79 -13.56
N ASP A 227 1.07 -1.97 -12.58
CA ASP A 227 2.49 -1.72 -12.31
C ASP A 227 3.25 -3.01 -11.97
N ALA A 228 2.65 -3.87 -11.12
CA ALA A 228 3.22 -5.17 -10.78
C ALA A 228 3.35 -6.08 -12.01
N TYR A 229 2.32 -6.10 -12.88
CA TYR A 229 2.35 -6.88 -14.12
C TYR A 229 3.45 -6.39 -15.06
N ARG A 230 3.53 -5.09 -15.29
CA ARG A 230 4.55 -4.46 -16.15
C ARG A 230 5.98 -4.72 -15.63
N ALA A 231 6.19 -4.69 -14.32
CA ALA A 231 7.49 -5.01 -13.73
C ALA A 231 7.88 -6.48 -13.94
N ALA A 232 6.90 -7.40 -13.94
CA ALA A 232 7.12 -8.82 -14.19
C ALA A 232 7.21 -9.17 -15.69
N HIS A 233 6.65 -8.34 -16.57
CA HIS A 233 6.58 -8.53 -18.02
C HIS A 233 7.06 -7.26 -18.74
N PRO A 234 8.38 -7.01 -18.80
CA PRO A 234 8.92 -5.77 -19.38
C PRO A 234 8.57 -5.56 -20.86
N ASP A 235 8.32 -6.65 -21.59
CA ASP A 235 7.99 -6.64 -23.02
C ASP A 235 6.47 -6.57 -23.29
N THR A 236 5.64 -6.38 -22.24
CA THR A 236 4.19 -6.29 -22.40
C THR A 236 3.78 -5.13 -23.31
N ALA A 237 2.81 -5.38 -24.18
CA ALA A 237 2.18 -4.35 -25.01
C ALA A 237 0.99 -3.65 -24.34
N LEU A 238 0.68 -3.99 -23.09
CA LEU A 238 -0.39 -3.36 -22.33
C LEU A 238 -0.07 -1.90 -21.99
N VAL A 239 -1.09 -1.05 -22.07
CA VAL A 239 -0.96 0.38 -21.79
C VAL A 239 -1.99 0.82 -20.76
N ALA A 240 -1.56 1.51 -19.70
CA ALA A 240 -2.49 2.27 -18.88
C ALA A 240 -2.96 3.51 -19.66
N SER A 241 -4.27 3.72 -19.77
CA SER A 241 -4.87 4.76 -20.59
C SER A 241 -4.61 6.19 -20.12
N GLY A 242 -4.11 6.36 -18.90
CA GLY A 242 -3.98 7.67 -18.23
C GLY A 242 -5.30 8.17 -17.61
N TYR A 243 -6.41 7.48 -17.83
CA TYR A 243 -7.65 7.75 -17.12
C TYR A 243 -7.61 7.12 -15.72
N TYR A 244 -7.91 7.92 -14.72
CA TYR A 244 -8.07 7.50 -13.33
C TYR A 244 -9.52 7.67 -12.91
N HIS A 245 -10.14 6.57 -12.51
CA HIS A 245 -11.53 6.60 -12.04
C HIS A 245 -11.60 7.36 -10.69
N PRO A 246 -12.66 8.17 -10.46
CA PRO A 246 -12.83 8.90 -9.19
C PRO A 246 -12.89 8.00 -7.94
N VAL A 247 -13.29 6.74 -8.12
CA VAL A 247 -13.20 5.73 -7.07
C VAL A 247 -11.78 5.20 -7.02
N GLY A 248 -11.12 5.46 -5.91
CA GLY A 248 -9.79 5.00 -5.58
C GLY A 248 -9.60 5.16 -4.08
N ALA A 249 -8.47 4.76 -3.56
CA ALA A 249 -8.21 4.85 -2.14
C ALA A 249 -6.81 5.37 -1.84
N ASN A 250 -6.72 6.21 -0.82
CA ASN A 250 -5.45 6.52 -0.18
C ASN A 250 -4.94 5.30 0.58
N ARG A 251 -3.61 5.13 0.61
CA ARG A 251 -2.94 4.14 1.46
C ARG A 251 -2.06 4.82 2.49
N GLY A 252 -1.98 4.21 3.65
CA GLY A 252 -1.22 4.70 4.78
C GLY A 252 -0.80 3.58 5.71
N TYR A 253 -0.36 3.96 6.89
CA TYR A 253 -0.16 3.05 8.01
C TYR A 253 -1.39 3.04 8.91
N VAL A 254 -1.63 1.91 9.56
CA VAL A 254 -2.60 1.82 10.66
C VAL A 254 -1.91 1.28 11.91
N THR A 255 -2.41 1.73 13.05
CA THR A 255 -2.04 1.30 14.39
C THR A 255 -3.27 1.20 15.27
N LEU A 256 -3.12 0.85 16.54
CA LEU A 256 -4.20 0.93 17.52
C LEU A 256 -4.34 2.36 18.06
N VAL A 257 -5.56 2.80 18.37
CA VAL A 257 -5.80 4.12 18.99
C VAL A 257 -5.10 4.30 20.35
N THR A 258 -4.59 3.22 20.93
CA THR A 258 -3.79 3.23 22.16
C THR A 258 -2.35 3.69 21.94
N GLU A 259 -1.91 3.89 20.70
CA GLU A 259 -0.56 4.27 20.31
C GLU A 259 -0.50 5.69 19.66
N PRO A 260 -1.09 6.74 20.29
CA PRO A 260 -1.19 8.06 19.67
C PRO A 260 0.18 8.71 19.43
N ALA A 261 1.12 8.54 20.37
CA ALA A 261 2.46 9.11 20.23
C ALA A 261 3.25 8.50 19.06
N LEU A 262 3.09 7.18 18.82
CA LEU A 262 3.68 6.53 17.67
C LEU A 262 3.09 7.07 16.36
N LEU A 263 1.77 7.27 16.32
CA LEU A 263 1.07 7.79 15.16
C LEU A 263 1.53 9.21 14.82
N ASP A 264 1.66 10.08 15.83
CA ASP A 264 2.17 11.45 15.67
C ASP A 264 3.62 11.45 15.11
N ASP A 265 4.47 10.58 15.61
CA ASP A 265 5.85 10.43 15.11
C ASP A 265 5.89 9.96 13.66
N ILE A 266 5.04 9.00 13.29
CA ILE A 266 4.90 8.50 11.91
C ILE A 266 4.40 9.60 10.99
N ASP A 267 3.37 10.34 11.37
CA ASP A 267 2.80 11.43 10.57
C ASP A 267 3.81 12.54 10.33
N LYS A 268 4.60 12.89 11.34
CA LYS A 268 5.69 13.85 11.21
C LYS A 268 6.76 13.37 10.23
N ALA A 269 7.20 12.10 10.37
CA ALA A 269 8.18 11.51 9.46
C ALA A 269 7.65 11.46 8.01
N LEU A 270 6.39 11.07 7.81
CA LEU A 270 5.74 11.07 6.50
C LEU A 270 5.69 12.47 5.89
N ALA A 271 5.29 13.49 6.65
CA ALA A 271 5.23 14.87 6.17
C ALA A 271 6.62 15.40 5.75
N GLU A 272 7.67 15.08 6.51
CA GLU A 272 9.05 15.45 6.17
C GLU A 272 9.52 14.74 4.89
N LEU A 273 9.28 13.43 4.76
CA LEU A 273 9.64 12.63 3.59
C LEU A 273 8.86 13.07 2.34
N GLN A 274 7.59 13.43 2.50
CA GLN A 274 6.74 13.96 1.43
C GLN A 274 7.26 15.30 0.93
N THR A 275 7.55 16.23 1.85
CA THR A 275 8.08 17.56 1.53
C THR A 275 9.43 17.49 0.82
N ALA A 276 10.26 16.53 1.21
CA ALA A 276 11.56 16.28 0.58
C ALA A 276 11.44 15.55 -0.79
N GLY A 277 10.25 15.13 -1.22
CA GLY A 277 10.02 14.37 -2.46
C GLY A 277 10.53 12.93 -2.41
N ILE A 278 10.93 12.45 -1.24
CA ILE A 278 11.54 11.11 -1.06
C ILE A 278 10.48 10.03 -1.32
N ILE A 279 9.24 10.22 -0.85
CA ILE A 279 8.18 9.22 -1.03
C ILE A 279 7.93 8.94 -2.53
N ALA A 280 7.86 10.00 -3.36
CA ALA A 280 7.70 9.83 -4.80
C ALA A 280 8.89 9.10 -5.45
N GLN A 281 10.12 9.41 -5.03
CA GLN A 281 11.32 8.73 -5.52
C GLN A 281 11.34 7.25 -5.14
N LEU A 282 10.98 6.90 -3.92
CA LEU A 282 10.88 5.50 -3.46
C LEU A 282 9.82 4.74 -4.25
N GLY A 283 8.66 5.35 -4.53
CA GLY A 283 7.61 4.77 -5.35
C GLY A 283 8.11 4.46 -6.76
N GLN A 284 8.73 5.42 -7.42
CA GLN A 284 9.29 5.25 -8.77
C GLN A 284 10.38 4.17 -8.80
N ALA A 285 11.28 4.16 -7.81
CA ALA A 285 12.32 3.15 -7.71
C ALA A 285 11.77 1.73 -7.50
N ALA A 286 10.61 1.60 -6.86
CA ALA A 286 9.89 0.32 -6.70
C ALA A 286 9.05 -0.07 -7.93
N GLY A 287 9.03 0.74 -8.99
CA GLY A 287 8.20 0.50 -10.18
C GLY A 287 6.73 0.88 -10.03
N LEU A 288 6.38 1.61 -8.97
CA LEU A 288 5.04 2.11 -8.73
C LEU A 288 4.80 3.40 -9.52
N THR A 289 3.68 3.51 -10.21
CA THR A 289 3.17 4.79 -10.72
C THR A 289 2.69 5.62 -9.51
N TYR A 290 3.60 6.44 -8.98
CA TYR A 290 3.32 7.22 -7.79
C TYR A 290 2.31 8.33 -8.09
N LEU A 291 1.24 8.35 -7.33
CA LEU A 291 0.27 9.44 -7.28
C LEU A 291 0.21 9.96 -5.84
N ALA A 292 0.33 11.28 -5.70
CA ALA A 292 0.21 11.90 -4.39
C ALA A 292 -1.16 11.61 -3.77
N PRO A 293 -1.26 11.49 -2.44
CA PRO A 293 -2.53 11.31 -1.78
C PRO A 293 -3.53 12.37 -2.18
N HIS A 294 -4.76 11.96 -2.43
CA HIS A 294 -5.85 12.89 -2.56
C HIS A 294 -6.24 13.39 -1.17
N GLU A 295 -6.50 14.68 -1.03
CA GLU A 295 -7.28 15.15 0.11
C GLU A 295 -8.54 14.31 0.11
N ALA A 296 -8.79 13.60 1.21
CA ALA A 296 -10.00 12.81 1.34
C ALA A 296 -11.15 13.76 1.09
N ALA A 297 -11.76 13.67 -0.08
CA ALA A 297 -13.02 14.36 -0.35
C ALA A 297 -13.91 13.98 0.83
N ALA A 298 -14.32 14.99 1.60
CA ALA A 298 -15.05 14.81 2.83
C ALA A 298 -16.09 13.72 2.62
N ARG A 299 -15.84 12.54 3.18
CA ARG A 299 -16.71 11.37 3.40
C ARG A 299 -18.00 11.26 2.56
N ASP A 300 -17.94 11.68 1.31
CA ASP A 300 -19.03 11.40 0.41
C ASP A 300 -18.90 9.94 0.02
N ASP A 301 -19.78 9.18 0.59
CA ASP A 301 -20.12 7.82 0.32
C ASP A 301 -19.68 7.37 -1.09
N VAL A 302 -18.55 6.67 -1.16
CA VAL A 302 -18.01 6.13 -2.42
C VAL A 302 -19.07 5.26 -3.11
N TRP A 303 -19.87 4.53 -2.33
CA TRP A 303 -20.93 3.68 -2.80
C TRP A 303 -22.12 4.48 -3.35
N SER A 304 -22.45 5.64 -2.77
CA SER A 304 -23.49 6.50 -3.33
C SER A 304 -23.10 7.06 -4.70
N LYS A 305 -21.82 7.30 -4.94
CA LYS A 305 -21.29 7.71 -6.26
C LYS A 305 -21.23 6.58 -7.27
N VAL A 306 -21.06 5.34 -6.83
CA VAL A 306 -21.12 4.15 -7.69
C VAL A 306 -22.57 3.79 -8.04
N LEU A 307 -23.48 3.92 -7.07
CA LEU A 307 -24.88 3.50 -7.22
C LEU A 307 -25.82 4.58 -7.78
N ASN A 308 -25.44 5.87 -7.75
CA ASN A 308 -26.27 7.00 -8.14
C ASN A 308 -25.82 7.72 -9.43
N ARG A 309 -25.00 7.07 -10.26
CA ARG A 309 -24.63 7.62 -11.59
C ARG A 309 -25.01 6.69 -12.71
#